data_86f36ee8d56b9f50f4a8d0fce2292655
#
_entry.id   86f36ee8d56b9f50f4a8d0fce2292655
#
_cell.length_a   1.000
_cell.length_b   1.000
_cell.length_c   1.000
_cell.angle_alpha   90.00
_cell.angle_beta   90.00
_cell.angle_gamma   90.00
#
_symmetry.space_group_name_H-M   'P 1'
#
loop_
_entity.id
_entity.type
_entity.pdbx_description
1 polymer ?
#
loop_
_entity_poly.entity_id
_entity_poly.type
_entity_poly.pdbx_seq_one_letter_code
_entity_poly.pdbx_strand_id
1 'polypeptide(L)'
;MAVSKSEKSENITAKDLAMRIILDVLRTTGITATAGIGPNLYLAKIAMDIYAKHVQPDENGVRIAELDEMKYRQLMWTHRPLTDFWRVGKGYEKKLESIGLYTMGDIARCSLGAPADLYNEDTLYDLFGVNAELLIDHAWGCEPC
;
A
#
# COMPACT_ATOMS: atom_id res chain seq x y z
N MET A 1 12.78 -3.83 -0.47
CA MET A 1 12.48 -4.79 0.61
C MET A 1 11.30 -4.27 1.44
N ALA A 2 10.34 -5.13 1.72
CA ALA A 2 9.17 -4.79 2.54
C ALA A 2 9.24 -5.52 3.89
N VAL A 3 9.04 -4.79 4.98
CA VAL A 3 9.13 -5.32 6.34
C VAL A 3 7.90 -4.93 7.13
N SER A 4 7.29 -5.90 7.84
CA SER A 4 6.16 -5.64 8.73
C SER A 4 6.66 -5.22 10.11
N LYS A 5 6.01 -4.22 10.70
CA LYS A 5 6.33 -3.76 12.07
C LYS A 5 6.00 -4.78 13.15
N SER A 6 5.25 -5.83 12.83
CA SER A 6 4.96 -6.89 13.79
C SER A 6 6.18 -7.78 14.08
N GLU A 7 7.20 -7.72 13.25
CA GLU A 7 8.45 -8.46 13.45
C GLU A 7 9.43 -7.64 14.30
N LYS A 8 9.06 -7.39 15.54
CA LYS A 8 9.96 -6.73 16.50
C LYS A 8 10.90 -7.76 17.13
N SER A 9 12.16 -7.72 16.75
CA SER A 9 13.20 -8.39 17.52
C SER A 9 14.02 -7.36 18.28
N GLU A 10 14.11 -7.55 19.59
CA GLU A 10 15.11 -7.01 20.53
C GLU A 10 15.72 -5.64 20.20
N ASN A 11 15.02 -4.53 20.57
CA ASN A 11 15.56 -3.17 20.55
C ASN A 11 16.00 -2.60 19.21
N ILE A 12 15.80 -3.33 18.10
CA ILE A 12 16.08 -2.85 16.75
C ILE A 12 14.76 -2.49 16.06
N THR A 13 14.62 -1.25 15.57
CA THR A 13 13.45 -0.88 14.80
C THR A 13 13.49 -1.54 13.42
N ALA A 14 12.31 -1.70 12.79
CA ALA A 14 12.24 -2.21 11.43
C ALA A 14 13.08 -1.36 10.44
N LYS A 15 13.12 -0.05 10.67
CA LYS A 15 13.92 0.87 9.88
C LYS A 15 15.42 0.59 10.04
N ASP A 16 15.89 0.37 11.27
CA ASP A 16 17.30 0.07 11.54
C ASP A 16 17.72 -1.25 10.92
N LEU A 17 16.87 -2.28 11.01
CA LEU A 17 17.13 -3.58 10.40
C LEU A 17 17.20 -3.46 8.87
N ALA A 18 16.24 -2.77 8.27
CA ALA A 18 16.23 -2.55 6.83
C ALA A 18 17.49 -1.80 6.37
N MET A 19 17.91 -0.76 7.10
CA MET A 19 19.11 0.00 6.78
C MET A 19 20.35 -0.87 6.86
N ARG A 20 20.48 -1.74 7.87
CA ARG A 20 21.62 -2.67 7.97
C ARG A 20 21.72 -3.60 6.78
N ILE A 21 20.59 -4.21 6.40
CA ILE A 21 20.57 -5.15 5.27
C ILE A 21 20.94 -4.43 3.98
N ILE A 22 20.37 -3.25 3.75
CA ILE A 22 20.64 -2.46 2.55
C ILE A 22 22.11 -2.03 2.48
N LEU A 23 22.69 -1.57 3.58
CA LEU A 23 24.09 -1.18 3.63
C LEU A 23 25.03 -2.35 3.41
N ASP A 24 24.71 -3.54 3.93
CA ASP A 24 25.49 -4.75 3.69
C ASP A 24 25.46 -5.13 2.20
N VAL A 25 24.29 -5.08 1.57
CA VAL A 25 24.15 -5.33 0.14
C VAL A 25 24.95 -4.29 -0.67
N LEU A 26 24.87 -3.03 -0.31
CA LEU A 26 25.60 -1.95 -0.97
C LEU A 26 27.11 -2.16 -0.88
N ARG A 27 27.63 -2.51 0.30
CA ARG A 27 29.07 -2.79 0.50
C ARG A 27 29.54 -3.99 -0.30
N THR A 28 28.71 -5.02 -0.40
CA THR A 28 29.07 -6.30 -1.05
C THR A 28 28.94 -6.22 -2.56
N THR A 29 27.90 -5.58 -3.08
CA THR A 29 27.53 -5.61 -4.50
C THR A 29 27.63 -4.25 -5.20
N GLY A 30 27.72 -3.16 -4.45
CA GLY A 30 27.63 -1.79 -4.99
C GLY A 30 26.24 -1.40 -5.45
N ILE A 31 25.20 -2.20 -5.19
CA ILE A 31 23.82 -1.94 -5.59
C ILE A 31 23.05 -1.34 -4.42
N THR A 32 22.43 -0.18 -4.64
CA THR A 32 21.53 0.43 -3.67
C THR A 32 20.16 -0.22 -3.74
N ALA A 33 19.38 -0.10 -2.66
CA ALA A 33 18.06 -0.69 -2.56
C ALA A 33 17.06 0.27 -1.91
N THR A 34 15.78 -0.07 -2.07
CA THR A 34 14.66 0.65 -1.48
C THR A 34 13.94 -0.27 -0.51
N ALA A 35 13.54 0.25 0.64
CA ALA A 35 12.78 -0.50 1.63
C ALA A 35 11.44 0.17 1.89
N GLY A 36 10.42 -0.68 2.09
CA GLY A 36 9.10 -0.25 2.56
C GLY A 36 8.80 -0.86 3.92
N ILE A 37 8.28 -0.07 4.84
CA ILE A 37 7.96 -0.46 6.21
C ILE A 37 6.50 -0.12 6.50
N GLY A 38 5.77 -1.05 7.10
CA GLY A 38 4.39 -0.84 7.48
C GLY A 38 3.92 -1.84 8.55
N PRO A 39 2.74 -1.60 9.16
CA PRO A 39 2.18 -2.50 10.17
C PRO A 39 1.68 -3.83 9.60
N ASN A 40 1.50 -3.92 8.29
CA ASN A 40 1.16 -5.16 7.59
C ASN A 40 1.92 -5.22 6.26
N LEU A 41 1.90 -6.38 5.63
CA LEU A 41 2.63 -6.59 4.38
C LEU A 41 2.11 -5.70 3.24
N TYR A 42 0.80 -5.48 3.17
CA TYR A 42 0.22 -4.63 2.15
C TYR A 42 0.78 -3.20 2.23
N LEU A 43 0.74 -2.59 3.42
CA LEU A 43 1.26 -1.23 3.61
C LEU A 43 2.77 -1.15 3.38
N ALA A 44 3.52 -2.20 3.78
CA ALA A 44 4.95 -2.27 3.50
C ALA A 44 5.23 -2.31 2.00
N LYS A 45 4.45 -3.07 1.22
CA LYS A 45 4.58 -3.12 -0.24
C LYS A 45 4.22 -1.79 -0.89
N ILE A 46 3.14 -1.15 -0.45
CA ILE A 46 2.74 0.16 -0.98
C ILE A 46 3.78 1.22 -0.65
N ALA A 47 4.35 1.18 0.56
CA ALA A 47 5.45 2.07 0.93
C ALA A 47 6.63 1.89 -0.01
N MET A 48 7.01 0.67 -0.31
CA MET A 48 8.13 0.36 -1.19
C MET A 48 7.86 0.71 -2.66
N ASP A 49 6.69 0.33 -3.17
CA ASP A 49 6.38 0.41 -4.60
C ASP A 49 5.95 1.82 -5.04
N ILE A 50 5.26 2.56 -4.19
CA ILE A 50 4.67 3.86 -4.54
C ILE A 50 5.30 4.98 -3.74
N TYR A 51 5.20 4.94 -2.42
CA TYR A 51 5.59 6.05 -1.57
C TYR A 51 7.09 6.32 -1.59
N ALA A 52 7.91 5.29 -1.68
CA ALA A 52 9.37 5.44 -1.72
C ALA A 52 9.86 6.28 -2.89
N LYS A 53 9.11 6.34 -3.99
CA LYS A 53 9.44 7.18 -5.15
C LYS A 53 9.37 8.68 -4.82
N HIS A 54 8.64 9.04 -3.79
CA HIS A 54 8.48 10.42 -3.33
C HIS A 54 9.37 10.75 -2.13
N VAL A 55 10.11 9.78 -1.61
CA VAL A 55 11.04 9.95 -0.50
C VAL A 55 12.42 10.30 -1.05
N GLN A 56 13.06 11.32 -0.46
CA GLN A 56 14.41 11.69 -0.85
C GLN A 56 15.39 10.58 -0.45
N PRO A 57 16.28 10.17 -1.37
CA PRO A 57 17.32 9.21 -1.01
C PRO A 57 18.32 9.85 -0.03
N ASP A 58 18.93 9.02 0.80
CA ASP A 58 20.02 9.48 1.66
C ASP A 58 21.33 9.66 0.87
N GLU A 59 22.42 9.95 1.55
CA GLU A 59 23.74 10.15 0.94
C GLU A 59 24.28 8.93 0.19
N ASN A 60 23.76 7.72 0.51
CA ASN A 60 24.13 6.47 -0.15
C ASN A 60 23.13 6.07 -1.27
N GLY A 61 22.17 6.92 -1.58
CA GLY A 61 21.13 6.63 -2.54
C GLY A 61 20.03 5.68 -2.02
N VAL A 62 20.00 5.43 -0.72
CA VAL A 62 19.03 4.53 -0.09
C VAL A 62 17.73 5.26 0.20
N ARG A 63 16.61 4.64 -0.14
CA ARG A 63 15.27 5.14 0.19
C ARG A 63 14.58 4.19 1.14
N ILE A 64 14.12 4.70 2.27
CA ILE A 64 13.31 3.96 3.23
C ILE A 64 11.99 4.70 3.40
N ALA A 65 10.90 4.06 3.00
CA ALA A 65 9.57 4.60 3.09
C ALA A 65 8.79 3.86 4.17
N GLU A 66 8.11 4.59 5.03
CA GLU A 66 7.30 4.03 6.11
C GLU A 66 5.88 4.55 6.00
N LEU A 67 4.90 3.63 6.01
CA LEU A 67 3.48 3.96 6.04
C LEU A 67 2.80 3.25 7.20
N ASP A 68 1.97 3.98 7.94
CA ASP A 68 0.93 3.42 8.79
C ASP A 68 -0.44 3.63 8.12
N GLU A 69 -1.52 3.16 8.75
CA GLU A 69 -2.86 3.27 8.17
C GLU A 69 -3.29 4.72 7.93
N MET A 70 -3.03 5.60 8.89
CA MET A 70 -3.40 7.01 8.78
C MET A 70 -2.61 7.71 7.67
N LYS A 71 -1.31 7.49 7.62
CA LYS A 71 -0.44 8.08 6.61
C LYS A 71 -0.77 7.58 5.22
N TYR A 72 -1.11 6.29 5.09
CA TYR A 72 -1.60 5.71 3.84
C TYR A 72 -2.86 6.44 3.36
N ARG A 73 -3.84 6.63 4.23
CA ARG A 73 -5.08 7.32 3.87
C ARG A 73 -4.83 8.79 3.51
N GLN A 74 -3.94 9.46 4.22
CA GLN A 74 -3.62 10.87 3.95
C GLN A 74 -2.87 11.07 2.63
N LEU A 75 -1.98 10.15 2.26
CA LEU A 75 -1.05 10.33 1.15
C LEU A 75 -1.40 9.51 -0.08
N MET A 76 -2.00 8.33 0.10
CA MET A 76 -2.20 7.37 -0.99
C MET A 76 -3.65 7.28 -1.48
N TRP A 77 -4.62 7.80 -0.74
CA TRP A 77 -6.03 7.73 -1.15
C TRP A 77 -6.35 8.49 -2.44
N THR A 78 -5.53 9.45 -2.82
CA THR A 78 -5.70 10.23 -4.05
C THR A 78 -4.75 9.79 -5.17
N HIS A 79 -3.91 8.80 -4.92
CA HIS A 79 -2.94 8.33 -5.91
C HIS A 79 -3.61 7.64 -7.10
N ARG A 80 -3.13 7.93 -8.29
CA ARG A 80 -3.55 7.31 -9.55
C ARG A 80 -2.30 6.91 -10.36
N PRO A 81 -2.37 5.87 -11.18
CA PRO A 81 -3.52 4.98 -11.43
C PRO A 81 -3.69 3.91 -10.35
N LEU A 82 -4.86 3.32 -10.28
CA LEU A 82 -5.15 2.23 -9.35
C LEU A 82 -4.29 0.99 -9.59
N THR A 83 -3.85 0.79 -10.81
CA THR A 83 -3.00 -0.35 -11.19
C THR A 83 -1.61 -0.31 -10.55
N ASP A 84 -1.19 0.81 -9.96
CA ASP A 84 0.04 0.88 -9.16
C ASP A 84 -0.07 0.11 -7.85
N PHE A 85 -1.29 -0.09 -7.36
CA PHE A 85 -1.52 -0.80 -6.11
C PHE A 85 -1.50 -2.31 -6.31
N TRP A 86 -0.88 -3.00 -5.36
CA TRP A 86 -0.82 -4.44 -5.35
C TRP A 86 -2.22 -5.05 -5.42
N ARG A 87 -2.39 -6.07 -6.24
CA ARG A 87 -3.63 -6.80 -6.53
C ARG A 87 -4.68 -6.02 -7.32
N VAL A 88 -4.36 -4.86 -7.82
CA VAL A 88 -5.26 -4.13 -8.71
C VAL A 88 -4.69 -4.18 -10.13
N GLY A 89 -5.26 -5.03 -10.95
CA GLY A 89 -4.92 -5.11 -12.37
C GLY A 89 -5.81 -4.22 -13.23
N LYS A 90 -5.54 -4.21 -14.54
CA LYS A 90 -6.30 -3.39 -15.50
C LYS A 90 -7.78 -3.75 -15.56
N GLY A 91 -8.13 -5.03 -15.36
CA GLY A 91 -9.52 -5.47 -15.32
C GLY A 91 -10.29 -4.86 -14.17
N TYR A 92 -9.68 -4.83 -12.98
CA TYR A 92 -10.25 -4.20 -11.80
C TYR A 92 -10.40 -2.69 -12.01
N GLU A 93 -9.35 -2.05 -12.50
CA GLU A 93 -9.35 -0.61 -12.78
C GLU A 93 -10.50 -0.25 -13.73
N LYS A 94 -10.66 -0.97 -14.83
CA LYS A 94 -11.74 -0.74 -15.81
C LYS A 94 -13.13 -0.84 -15.17
N LYS A 95 -13.37 -1.87 -14.37
CA LYS A 95 -14.66 -2.06 -13.69
C LYS A 95 -14.94 -0.93 -12.72
N LEU A 96 -13.93 -0.51 -11.96
CA LEU A 96 -14.06 0.58 -11.00
C LEU A 96 -14.30 1.92 -11.70
N GLU A 97 -13.57 2.19 -12.77
CA GLU A 97 -13.76 3.41 -13.57
C GLU A 97 -15.15 3.49 -14.19
N SER A 98 -15.72 2.35 -14.57
CA SER A 98 -17.07 2.30 -15.14
C SER A 98 -18.16 2.81 -14.20
N ILE A 99 -17.90 2.81 -12.89
CA ILE A 99 -18.80 3.35 -11.87
C ILE A 99 -18.24 4.61 -11.20
N GLY A 100 -17.21 5.21 -11.79
CA GLY A 100 -16.66 6.49 -11.31
C GLY A 100 -15.71 6.40 -10.13
N LEU A 101 -15.15 5.23 -9.86
CA LEU A 101 -14.18 5.04 -8.78
C LEU A 101 -12.76 4.99 -9.39
N TYR A 102 -11.95 5.99 -9.07
CA TYR A 102 -10.61 6.17 -9.67
C TYR A 102 -9.48 6.03 -8.67
N THR A 103 -9.76 6.04 -7.37
CA THR A 103 -8.75 6.03 -6.31
C THR A 103 -9.14 5.06 -5.20
N MET A 104 -8.16 4.70 -4.36
CA MET A 104 -8.44 3.90 -3.16
C MET A 104 -9.35 4.64 -2.19
N GLY A 105 -9.24 5.97 -2.10
CA GLY A 105 -10.17 6.78 -1.31
C GLY A 105 -11.60 6.69 -1.82
N ASP A 106 -11.80 6.66 -3.13
CA ASP A 106 -13.13 6.47 -3.72
C ASP A 106 -13.72 5.11 -3.33
N ILE A 107 -12.91 4.04 -3.38
CA ILE A 107 -13.34 2.70 -2.99
C ILE A 107 -13.70 2.66 -1.50
N ALA A 108 -12.88 3.24 -0.65
CA ALA A 108 -13.14 3.31 0.79
C ALA A 108 -14.44 4.04 1.11
N ARG A 109 -14.66 5.18 0.47
CA ARG A 109 -15.91 5.95 0.63
C ARG A 109 -17.13 5.19 0.11
N CYS A 110 -16.98 4.48 -1.01
CA CYS A 110 -18.02 3.62 -1.55
C CYS A 110 -18.44 2.53 -0.54
N SER A 111 -17.48 1.94 0.15
CA SER A 111 -17.74 0.89 1.14
C SER A 111 -18.57 1.38 2.34
N LEU A 112 -18.60 2.70 2.57
CA LEU A 112 -19.39 3.32 3.64
C LEU A 112 -20.77 3.79 3.18
N GLY A 113 -21.10 3.64 1.90
CA GLY A 113 -22.38 4.08 1.33
C GLY A 113 -23.56 3.40 2.03
N ALA A 114 -24.65 4.18 2.22
CA ALA A 114 -25.88 3.65 2.76
C ALA A 114 -26.57 2.73 1.76
N PRO A 115 -27.46 1.80 2.22
CA PRO A 115 -28.18 0.91 1.29
C PRO A 115 -29.00 1.63 0.22
N ALA A 116 -29.40 2.88 0.48
CA ALA A 116 -30.13 3.72 -0.47
C ALA A 116 -29.23 4.47 -1.44
N ASP A 117 -27.93 4.49 -1.22
CA ASP A 117 -26.99 5.17 -2.11
C ASP A 117 -26.84 4.41 -3.43
N LEU A 118 -26.57 5.14 -4.50
CA LEU A 118 -26.39 4.55 -5.83
C LEU A 118 -25.23 3.54 -5.87
N TYR A 119 -24.17 3.84 -5.14
CA TYR A 119 -22.99 2.97 -5.00
C TYR A 119 -22.68 2.76 -3.53
N ASN A 120 -22.45 1.51 -3.16
CA ASN A 120 -22.13 1.09 -1.81
C ASN A 120 -21.31 -0.21 -1.84
N GLU A 121 -21.14 -0.84 -0.69
CA GLU A 121 -20.42 -2.10 -0.56
C GLU A 121 -21.00 -3.20 -1.48
N ASP A 122 -22.32 -3.28 -1.59
CA ASP A 122 -22.98 -4.27 -2.45
C ASP A 122 -22.59 -4.09 -3.92
N THR A 123 -22.37 -2.87 -4.36
CA THR A 123 -21.89 -2.59 -5.72
C THR A 123 -20.52 -3.23 -5.96
N LEU A 124 -19.63 -3.15 -4.98
CA LEU A 124 -18.31 -3.77 -5.07
C LEU A 124 -18.39 -5.29 -5.07
N TYR A 125 -19.29 -5.88 -4.26
CA TYR A 125 -19.53 -7.32 -4.27
C TYR A 125 -20.13 -7.80 -5.60
N ASP A 126 -21.00 -7.02 -6.20
CA ASP A 126 -21.57 -7.34 -7.53
C ASP A 126 -20.49 -7.37 -8.61
N LEU A 127 -19.50 -6.49 -8.52
CA LEU A 127 -18.41 -6.41 -9.51
C LEU A 127 -17.32 -7.47 -9.30
N PHE A 128 -16.99 -7.80 -8.06
CA PHE A 128 -15.79 -8.58 -7.73
C PHE A 128 -16.06 -9.84 -6.92
N GLY A 129 -17.30 -10.07 -6.47
CA GLY A 129 -17.63 -11.19 -5.60
C GLY A 129 -16.88 -11.11 -4.27
N VAL A 130 -16.43 -12.25 -3.76
CA VAL A 130 -15.71 -12.32 -2.49
C VAL A 130 -14.38 -11.53 -2.49
N ASN A 131 -13.82 -11.29 -3.65
CA ASN A 131 -12.60 -10.48 -3.77
C ASN A 131 -12.82 -9.01 -3.40
N ALA A 132 -14.07 -8.56 -3.34
CA ALA A 132 -14.40 -7.21 -2.88
C ALA A 132 -13.97 -6.97 -1.44
N GLU A 133 -14.03 -7.98 -0.57
CA GLU A 133 -13.57 -7.86 0.82
C GLU A 133 -12.10 -7.46 0.90
N LEU A 134 -11.26 -8.15 0.17
CA LEU A 134 -9.82 -7.83 0.14
C LEU A 134 -9.55 -6.45 -0.43
N LEU A 135 -10.26 -6.09 -1.51
CA LEU A 135 -10.13 -4.77 -2.13
C LEU A 135 -10.52 -3.65 -1.15
N ILE A 136 -11.63 -3.83 -0.44
CA ILE A 136 -12.10 -2.86 0.56
C ILE A 136 -11.09 -2.75 1.71
N ASP A 137 -10.62 -3.88 2.25
CA ASP A 137 -9.63 -3.88 3.32
C ASP A 137 -8.36 -3.16 2.89
N HIS A 138 -7.84 -3.44 1.70
CA HIS A 138 -6.67 -2.74 1.17
C HIS A 138 -6.92 -1.26 0.96
N ALA A 139 -8.12 -0.86 0.53
CA ALA A 139 -8.47 0.56 0.40
C ALA A 139 -8.38 1.30 1.74
N TRP A 140 -8.68 0.61 2.85
CA TRP A 140 -8.56 1.16 4.20
C TRP A 140 -7.15 1.03 4.79
N GLY A 141 -6.25 0.33 4.11
CA GLY A 141 -4.89 0.06 4.60
C GLY A 141 -4.83 -1.13 5.55
N CYS A 142 -5.83 -2.00 5.52
CA CYS A 142 -5.88 -3.21 6.33
C CYS A 142 -5.54 -4.44 5.50
N GLU A 143 -5.01 -5.46 6.14
CA GLU A 143 -4.79 -6.76 5.50
C GLU A 143 -5.32 -7.86 6.42
N PRO A 144 -6.25 -8.70 5.95
CA PRO A 144 -6.77 -9.80 6.74
C PRO A 144 -5.66 -10.84 7.01
N CYS A 145 -5.71 -11.45 8.16
CA CYS A 145 -4.79 -12.52 8.55
C CYS A 145 -5.03 -13.80 7.75
#